data_00b90893b4bf8595fdf1d0ede9964728
#
_entry.id   00b90893b4bf8595fdf1d0ede9964728
#
_cell.length_a   1.000
_cell.length_b   1.000
_cell.length_c   1.000
_cell.angle_alpha   90.00
_cell.angle_beta   90.00
_cell.angle_gamma   90.00
#
_symmetry.space_group_name_H-M   'P 1'
#
loop_
_entity.id
_entity.type
_entity.pdbx_description
1 polymer ?
#
loop_
_entity_poly.entity_id
_entity_poly.type
_entity_poly.pdbx_seq_one_letter_code
_entity_poly.pdbx_strand_id
1 'polypeptide(L)'
;MTSIALFGAGGKMGHRLTRNLKGSRFEVRHVEVSEAGRARLAQDFGFTCVPAEEALAGAEVAILAVPDTHIGKVAQSVLHLLKPGMMVVVLDAAAPFAGHLPARPDLTYFVTHPCHPPIFNDETDPEAKKDRFGGVAAKQHIVSALMQGPEEHYALGEEVARTIWAPVMRSHRVSVEQMALLEPGLSETVVASLLDVMREAMDEVVARGVPAEAARDFLLGHMNILGAVIFKEQPGVFSDACNKAIQFGKPALMRDDWKKVFEPEEIAASIRRIT
;
A
#
# COMPACT_ATOMS: atom_id res chain seq x y z
N MET A 1 16.06 9.82 21.06
CA MET A 1 15.56 10.06 19.67
C MET A 1 15.62 8.73 18.97
N THR A 2 14.49 8.22 18.46
CA THR A 2 14.45 6.90 17.83
C THR A 2 15.21 6.91 16.50
N SER A 3 16.11 5.95 16.33
CA SER A 3 16.94 5.80 15.14
C SER A 3 16.35 4.74 14.20
N ILE A 4 16.27 5.08 12.92
CA ILE A 4 15.67 4.27 11.85
C ILE A 4 16.74 3.94 10.80
N ALA A 5 16.87 2.66 10.42
CA ALA A 5 17.58 2.21 9.24
C ALA A 5 16.56 2.00 8.10
N LEU A 6 16.62 2.80 7.04
CA LEU A 6 15.71 2.70 5.89
C LEU A 6 16.40 1.98 4.72
N PHE A 7 16.00 0.75 4.45
CA PHE A 7 16.47 -0.07 3.34
C PHE A 7 15.68 0.20 2.06
N GLY A 8 16.36 0.22 0.92
CA GLY A 8 15.77 0.55 -0.37
C GLY A 8 15.38 2.03 -0.49
N ALA A 9 16.10 2.89 0.23
CA ALA A 9 15.79 4.30 0.40
C ALA A 9 15.70 5.09 -0.92
N GLY A 10 16.47 4.71 -1.94
CA GLY A 10 16.47 5.33 -3.27
C GLY A 10 15.43 4.75 -4.24
N GLY A 11 14.71 3.68 -3.87
CA GLY A 11 13.62 3.11 -4.65
C GLY A 11 12.40 4.05 -4.71
N LYS A 12 11.40 3.69 -5.53
CA LYS A 12 10.18 4.51 -5.70
C LYS A 12 9.47 4.77 -4.36
N MET A 13 9.31 3.72 -3.54
CA MET A 13 8.71 3.84 -2.22
C MET A 13 9.68 4.49 -1.22
N GLY A 14 10.91 3.98 -1.10
CA GLY A 14 11.90 4.51 -0.17
C GLY A 14 12.14 6.01 -0.31
N HIS A 15 12.15 6.53 -1.53
CA HIS A 15 12.26 7.96 -1.80
C HIS A 15 11.08 8.78 -1.22
N ARG A 16 9.83 8.24 -1.28
CA ARG A 16 8.67 8.87 -0.64
C ARG A 16 8.81 8.86 0.88
N LEU A 17 9.20 7.72 1.45
CA LEU A 17 9.43 7.60 2.89
C LEU A 17 10.54 8.53 3.36
N THR A 18 11.64 8.63 2.62
CA THR A 18 12.75 9.56 2.90
C THR A 18 12.26 11.00 2.97
N ARG A 19 11.39 11.42 2.04
CA ARG A 19 10.79 12.77 2.05
C ARG A 19 10.03 13.02 3.35
N ASN A 20 9.17 12.10 3.76
CA ASN A 20 8.32 12.24 4.92
C ASN A 20 9.09 12.12 6.24
N LEU A 21 10.16 11.35 6.25
CA LEU A 21 11.05 11.23 7.40
C LEU A 21 11.98 12.44 7.56
N LYS A 22 12.27 13.17 6.46
CA LYS A 22 13.08 14.38 6.51
C LYS A 22 12.40 15.45 7.36
N GLY A 23 13.08 15.87 8.42
CA GLY A 23 12.56 16.87 9.37
C GLY A 23 11.59 16.29 10.41
N SER A 24 11.37 14.98 10.44
CA SER A 24 10.66 14.32 11.53
C SER A 24 11.54 14.23 12.81
N ARG A 25 10.97 13.70 13.90
CA ARG A 25 11.73 13.46 15.12
C ARG A 25 12.69 12.26 15.05
N PHE A 26 12.66 11.50 13.95
CA PHE A 26 13.47 10.30 13.79
C PHE A 26 14.84 10.63 13.22
N GLU A 27 15.88 9.95 13.73
CA GLU A 27 17.20 9.94 13.10
C GLU A 27 17.22 8.81 12.06
N VAL A 28 17.48 9.15 10.78
CA VAL A 28 17.36 8.19 9.69
C VAL A 28 18.69 7.96 9.01
N ARG A 29 19.10 6.69 8.90
CA ARG A 29 20.23 6.23 8.09
C ARG A 29 19.71 5.49 6.87
N HIS A 30 20.16 5.91 5.70
CA HIS A 30 19.68 5.43 4.41
C HIS A 30 20.57 4.33 3.87
N VAL A 31 19.98 3.17 3.54
CA VAL A 31 20.67 2.03 2.90
C VAL A 31 20.11 1.85 1.51
N GLU A 32 20.98 1.90 0.49
CA GLU A 32 20.61 1.74 -0.90
C GLU A 32 21.76 1.05 -1.67
N VAL A 33 21.45 -0.02 -2.37
CA VAL A 33 22.44 -0.80 -3.14
C VAL A 33 22.59 -0.28 -4.58
N SER A 34 21.53 0.30 -5.14
CA SER A 34 21.53 0.84 -6.51
C SER A 34 22.30 2.16 -6.58
N GLU A 35 23.26 2.27 -7.48
CA GLU A 35 23.98 3.51 -7.74
C GLU A 35 23.03 4.65 -8.13
N ALA A 36 22.07 4.37 -9.02
CA ALA A 36 21.06 5.35 -9.42
C ALA A 36 20.16 5.79 -8.25
N GLY A 37 19.83 4.86 -7.33
CA GLY A 37 19.10 5.18 -6.11
C GLY A 37 19.88 6.09 -5.16
N ARG A 38 21.18 5.80 -4.95
CA ARG A 38 22.08 6.64 -4.15
C ARG A 38 22.24 8.04 -4.74
N ALA A 39 22.45 8.12 -6.06
CA ALA A 39 22.57 9.40 -6.76
C ALA A 39 21.30 10.25 -6.62
N ARG A 40 20.11 9.63 -6.72
CA ARG A 40 18.83 10.31 -6.54
C ARG A 40 18.65 10.88 -5.12
N LEU A 41 18.99 10.10 -4.09
CA LEU A 41 18.91 10.57 -2.70
C LEU A 41 19.87 11.75 -2.43
N ALA A 42 21.08 11.69 -2.98
CA ALA A 42 22.04 12.79 -2.87
C ALA A 42 21.55 14.04 -3.59
N GLN A 43 21.01 13.91 -4.79
CA GLN A 43 20.50 15.01 -5.59
C GLN A 43 19.28 15.67 -4.97
N ASP A 44 18.28 14.87 -4.53
CA ASP A 44 16.98 15.40 -4.13
C ASP A 44 16.93 15.82 -2.66
N PHE A 45 17.74 15.20 -1.81
CA PHE A 45 17.70 15.42 -0.37
C PHE A 45 19.04 15.81 0.27
N GLY A 46 20.16 15.64 -0.45
CA GLY A 46 21.51 15.83 0.09
C GLY A 46 21.95 14.71 1.04
N PHE A 47 21.29 13.52 1.00
CA PHE A 47 21.61 12.41 1.88
C PHE A 47 22.66 11.47 1.27
N THR A 48 23.56 10.99 2.13
CA THR A 48 24.52 9.94 1.80
C THR A 48 24.03 8.62 2.37
N CYS A 49 24.10 7.56 1.57
CA CYS A 49 23.80 6.21 2.02
C CYS A 49 25.01 5.61 2.75
N VAL A 50 24.72 4.76 3.74
CA VAL A 50 25.71 4.03 4.53
C VAL A 50 25.53 2.52 4.35
N PRO A 51 26.55 1.70 4.67
CA PRO A 51 26.41 0.24 4.73
C PRO A 51 25.36 -0.20 5.75
N ALA A 52 24.76 -1.39 5.55
CA ALA A 52 23.74 -1.93 6.44
C ALA A 52 24.22 -2.06 7.89
N GLU A 53 25.46 -2.48 8.09
CA GLU A 53 26.10 -2.62 9.39
C GLU A 53 26.13 -1.29 10.15
N GLU A 54 26.48 -0.20 9.47
CA GLU A 54 26.52 1.13 10.05
C GLU A 54 25.11 1.64 10.34
N ALA A 55 24.17 1.42 9.41
CA ALA A 55 22.78 1.84 9.58
C ALA A 55 22.12 1.17 10.79
N LEU A 56 22.35 -0.13 10.98
CA LEU A 56 21.74 -0.94 12.03
C LEU A 56 22.48 -0.84 13.39
N ALA A 57 23.71 -0.32 13.45
CA ALA A 57 24.52 -0.30 14.67
C ALA A 57 23.83 0.39 15.85
N GLY A 58 23.05 1.42 15.62
CA GLY A 58 22.30 2.17 16.63
C GLY A 58 20.79 2.23 16.39
N ALA A 59 20.26 1.50 15.38
CA ALA A 59 18.87 1.57 15.02
C ALA A 59 17.97 0.84 16.04
N GLU A 60 16.80 1.41 16.29
CA GLU A 60 15.70 0.78 17.03
C GLU A 60 14.66 0.22 16.04
N VAL A 61 14.60 0.79 14.84
CA VAL A 61 13.66 0.41 13.77
C VAL A 61 14.40 0.18 12.46
N ALA A 62 14.11 -0.91 11.77
CA ALA A 62 14.54 -1.18 10.40
C ALA A 62 13.31 -1.18 9.48
N ILE A 63 13.28 -0.30 8.48
CA ILE A 63 12.18 -0.25 7.48
C ILE A 63 12.67 -0.89 6.19
N LEU A 64 11.95 -1.90 5.69
CA LEU A 64 12.25 -2.59 4.44
C LEU A 64 11.38 -2.03 3.31
N ALA A 65 11.85 -0.99 2.62
CA ALA A 65 11.18 -0.38 1.47
C ALA A 65 11.69 -1.00 0.15
N VAL A 66 11.66 -2.32 0.07
CA VAL A 66 12.10 -3.12 -1.08
C VAL A 66 10.92 -3.89 -1.68
N PRO A 67 11.00 -4.33 -2.96
CA PRO A 67 9.94 -5.15 -3.57
C PRO A 67 9.64 -6.41 -2.75
N ASP A 68 8.38 -6.87 -2.74
CA ASP A 68 7.91 -8.01 -1.93
C ASP A 68 8.72 -9.28 -2.18
N THR A 69 9.06 -9.56 -3.44
CA THR A 69 9.96 -10.66 -3.84
C THR A 69 11.36 -10.60 -3.21
N HIS A 70 11.75 -9.47 -2.63
CA HIS A 70 13.07 -9.25 -2.02
C HIS A 70 13.03 -9.12 -0.49
N ILE A 71 11.85 -8.91 0.11
CA ILE A 71 11.72 -8.67 1.57
C ILE A 71 12.38 -9.80 2.36
N GLY A 72 12.03 -11.06 2.08
CA GLY A 72 12.62 -12.21 2.79
C GLY A 72 14.13 -12.30 2.65
N LYS A 73 14.67 -12.07 1.44
CA LYS A 73 16.11 -12.10 1.16
C LYS A 73 16.84 -10.99 1.90
N VAL A 74 16.31 -9.78 1.87
CA VAL A 74 16.91 -8.63 2.58
C VAL A 74 16.86 -8.84 4.09
N ALA A 75 15.69 -9.22 4.63
CA ALA A 75 15.56 -9.51 6.06
C ALA A 75 16.55 -10.60 6.53
N GLN A 76 16.70 -11.68 5.74
CA GLN A 76 17.65 -12.75 6.04
C GLN A 76 19.11 -12.29 5.96
N SER A 77 19.45 -11.45 4.98
CA SER A 77 20.83 -10.97 4.79
C SER A 77 21.33 -10.10 5.94
N VAL A 78 20.42 -9.35 6.59
CA VAL A 78 20.77 -8.46 7.72
C VAL A 78 20.43 -9.05 9.09
N LEU A 79 19.90 -10.28 9.15
CA LEU A 79 19.40 -10.91 10.36
C LEU A 79 20.42 -10.93 11.51
N HIS A 80 21.69 -11.16 11.19
CA HIS A 80 22.80 -11.21 12.15
C HIS A 80 23.16 -9.84 12.74
N LEU A 81 22.69 -8.75 12.13
CA LEU A 81 22.89 -7.36 12.58
C LEU A 81 21.72 -6.85 13.44
N LEU A 82 20.55 -7.53 13.38
CA LEU A 82 19.37 -7.13 14.13
C LEU A 82 19.51 -7.52 15.60
N LYS A 83 19.33 -6.53 16.48
CA LYS A 83 19.43 -6.71 17.94
C LYS A 83 18.09 -7.17 18.52
N PRO A 84 18.09 -7.93 19.63
CA PRO A 84 16.87 -8.23 20.37
C PRO A 84 16.06 -6.96 20.68
N GLY A 85 14.76 -7.02 20.52
CA GLY A 85 13.83 -5.90 20.73
C GLY A 85 13.71 -4.93 19.55
N MET A 86 14.56 -5.04 18.52
CA MET A 86 14.46 -4.17 17.33
C MET A 86 13.16 -4.42 16.59
N MET A 87 12.55 -3.35 16.08
CA MET A 87 11.37 -3.41 15.24
C MET A 87 11.76 -3.47 13.75
N VAL A 88 11.23 -4.44 13.02
CA VAL A 88 11.30 -4.51 11.56
C VAL A 88 9.94 -4.12 11.00
N VAL A 89 9.90 -3.05 10.21
CA VAL A 89 8.70 -2.54 9.56
C VAL A 89 8.73 -2.95 8.09
N VAL A 90 7.66 -3.58 7.64
CA VAL A 90 7.41 -3.91 6.23
C VAL A 90 6.18 -3.17 5.74
N LEU A 91 6.13 -2.89 4.43
CA LEU A 91 5.18 -1.95 3.84
C LEU A 91 4.00 -2.64 3.15
N ASP A 92 3.95 -3.96 3.21
CA ASP A 92 2.89 -4.80 2.63
C ASP A 92 2.72 -6.08 3.44
N ALA A 93 1.53 -6.71 3.34
CA ALA A 93 1.20 -7.93 4.06
C ALA A 93 1.62 -9.23 3.32
N ALA A 94 1.90 -9.18 2.02
CA ALA A 94 2.10 -10.38 1.21
C ALA A 94 3.28 -11.23 1.70
N ALA A 95 4.48 -10.64 1.81
CA ALA A 95 5.65 -11.37 2.30
C ALA A 95 5.53 -11.82 3.78
N PRO A 96 5.01 -11.00 4.73
CA PRO A 96 4.68 -11.45 6.08
C PRO A 96 3.68 -12.59 6.13
N PHE A 97 2.58 -12.49 5.41
CA PHE A 97 1.55 -13.54 5.33
C PHE A 97 2.10 -14.86 4.77
N ALA A 98 2.96 -14.78 3.76
CA ALA A 98 3.64 -15.94 3.17
C ALA A 98 4.70 -16.58 4.09
N GLY A 99 4.97 -16.00 5.26
CA GLY A 99 6.00 -16.49 6.19
C GLY A 99 7.43 -16.25 5.73
N HIS A 100 7.65 -15.24 4.87
CA HIS A 100 8.99 -14.94 4.34
C HIS A 100 9.87 -14.16 5.32
N LEU A 101 9.32 -13.66 6.44
CA LEU A 101 10.14 -13.04 7.48
C LEU A 101 10.88 -14.09 8.31
N PRO A 102 12.14 -13.84 8.71
CA PRO A 102 12.91 -14.78 9.52
C PRO A 102 12.24 -15.10 10.86
N ALA A 103 12.33 -16.35 11.31
CA ALA A 103 11.83 -16.77 12.62
C ALA A 103 12.76 -16.26 13.75
N ARG A 104 12.52 -15.06 14.27
CA ARG A 104 13.28 -14.38 15.33
C ARG A 104 12.29 -13.85 16.38
N PRO A 105 11.96 -14.65 17.40
CA PRO A 105 10.95 -14.32 18.41
C PRO A 105 11.32 -13.13 19.30
N ASP A 106 12.59 -12.75 19.31
CA ASP A 106 13.14 -11.60 20.02
C ASP A 106 13.05 -10.28 19.23
N LEU A 107 12.53 -10.30 18.00
CA LEU A 107 12.25 -9.12 17.18
C LEU A 107 10.77 -8.73 17.24
N THR A 108 10.50 -7.48 16.94
CA THR A 108 9.15 -7.01 16.63
C THR A 108 8.96 -6.94 15.13
N TYR A 109 7.88 -7.52 14.61
CA TYR A 109 7.45 -7.34 13.21
C TYR A 109 6.20 -6.48 13.16
N PHE A 110 6.31 -5.37 12.45
CA PHE A 110 5.22 -4.42 12.26
C PHE A 110 4.95 -4.25 10.76
N VAL A 111 3.69 -4.38 10.36
CA VAL A 111 3.27 -4.28 8.96
C VAL A 111 2.36 -3.07 8.81
N THR A 112 2.59 -2.26 7.78
CA THR A 112 1.75 -1.09 7.51
C THR A 112 1.61 -0.85 6.02
N HIS A 113 0.40 -0.42 5.60
CA HIS A 113 0.12 -0.11 4.20
C HIS A 113 -0.76 1.14 4.09
N PRO A 114 -0.56 2.02 3.08
CA PRO A 114 -1.44 3.15 2.85
C PRO A 114 -2.74 2.68 2.18
N CYS A 115 -3.89 3.26 2.60
CA CYS A 115 -5.15 3.05 1.88
C CYS A 115 -5.23 3.88 0.59
N HIS A 116 -4.22 4.72 0.32
CA HIS A 116 -4.22 5.77 -0.70
C HIS A 116 -5.31 6.84 -0.49
N PRO A 117 -5.20 8.01 -1.14
CA PRO A 117 -6.22 9.04 -1.08
C PRO A 117 -7.56 8.53 -1.65
N PRO A 118 -8.66 8.67 -0.92
CA PRO A 118 -9.96 8.18 -1.38
C PRO A 118 -10.44 8.96 -2.60
N ILE A 119 -11.20 8.28 -3.48
CA ILE A 119 -11.78 8.92 -4.67
C ILE A 119 -12.83 9.98 -4.31
N PHE A 120 -13.53 9.78 -3.18
CA PHE A 120 -14.43 10.77 -2.60
C PHE A 120 -13.73 11.43 -1.43
N ASN A 121 -13.30 12.68 -1.58
CA ASN A 121 -12.57 13.43 -0.58
C ASN A 121 -12.85 14.93 -0.69
N ASP A 122 -12.53 15.65 0.36
CA ASP A 122 -12.72 17.09 0.48
C ASP A 122 -11.44 17.89 0.17
N GLU A 123 -10.50 17.31 -0.59
CA GLU A 123 -9.28 18.03 -0.97
C GLU A 123 -9.62 19.21 -1.85
N THR A 124 -9.15 20.38 -1.45
CA THR A 124 -9.33 21.64 -2.20
C THR A 124 -8.05 22.10 -2.89
N ASP A 125 -6.89 21.71 -2.35
CA ASP A 125 -5.57 22.01 -2.94
C ASP A 125 -5.41 21.28 -4.28
N PRO A 126 -5.11 21.99 -5.38
CA PRO A 126 -4.87 21.39 -6.69
C PRO A 126 -3.70 20.38 -6.71
N GLU A 127 -2.66 20.58 -5.91
CA GLU A 127 -1.52 19.67 -5.85
C GLU A 127 -1.88 18.39 -5.07
N ALA A 128 -2.65 18.50 -3.97
CA ALA A 128 -3.18 17.34 -3.27
C ALA A 128 -4.10 16.51 -4.19
N LYS A 129 -4.95 17.14 -5.01
CA LYS A 129 -5.80 16.45 -6.00
C LYS A 129 -5.00 15.63 -7.04
N LYS A 130 -3.76 16.03 -7.34
CA LYS A 130 -2.88 15.31 -8.27
C LYS A 130 -2.14 14.16 -7.59
N ASP A 131 -1.95 14.21 -6.28
CA ASP A 131 -1.27 13.18 -5.50
C ASP A 131 -2.19 11.97 -5.25
N ARG A 132 -2.50 11.23 -6.31
CA ARG A 132 -3.42 10.07 -6.27
C ARG A 132 -2.83 8.88 -5.53
N PHE A 133 -1.52 8.82 -5.42
CA PHE A 133 -0.83 7.77 -4.67
C PHE A 133 -0.77 8.06 -3.16
N GLY A 134 -0.76 9.32 -2.78
CA GLY A 134 -0.58 9.77 -1.39
C GLY A 134 0.88 9.80 -0.94
N GLY A 135 1.07 10.24 0.30
CA GLY A 135 2.40 10.35 0.90
C GLY A 135 3.19 11.57 0.44
N VAL A 136 2.53 12.56 -0.18
CA VAL A 136 3.13 13.87 -0.56
C VAL A 136 2.27 15.02 -0.06
N ALA A 137 1.05 15.17 -0.57
CA ALA A 137 0.16 16.27 -0.24
C ALA A 137 -1.26 15.81 0.11
N ALA A 138 -1.79 14.79 -0.59
CA ALA A 138 -3.13 14.29 -0.36
C ALA A 138 -3.25 13.52 0.96
N LYS A 139 -4.31 13.78 1.68
CA LYS A 139 -4.65 13.04 2.92
C LYS A 139 -5.07 11.61 2.60
N GLN A 140 -4.65 10.67 3.45
CA GLN A 140 -5.00 9.25 3.30
C GLN A 140 -5.20 8.58 4.66
N HIS A 141 -5.83 7.42 4.64
CA HIS A 141 -5.86 6.50 5.76
C HIS A 141 -4.73 5.48 5.63
N ILE A 142 -4.41 4.79 6.72
CA ILE A 142 -3.46 3.67 6.73
C ILE A 142 -4.04 2.49 7.49
N VAL A 143 -3.55 1.30 7.19
CA VAL A 143 -3.72 0.09 7.99
C VAL A 143 -2.39 -0.31 8.61
N SER A 144 -2.43 -0.84 9.83
CA SER A 144 -1.24 -1.25 10.57
C SER A 144 -1.50 -2.49 11.41
N ALA A 145 -0.53 -3.39 11.46
CA ALA A 145 -0.59 -4.64 12.21
C ALA A 145 0.70 -4.84 13.03
N LEU A 146 0.56 -5.15 14.31
CA LEU A 146 1.62 -5.76 15.11
C LEU A 146 1.56 -7.27 14.87
N MET A 147 2.41 -7.77 13.99
CA MET A 147 2.46 -9.19 13.66
C MET A 147 3.09 -10.01 14.78
N GLN A 148 4.13 -9.46 15.41
CA GLN A 148 4.90 -10.11 16.47
C GLN A 148 5.55 -9.05 17.35
N GLY A 149 5.71 -9.34 18.62
CA GLY A 149 6.38 -8.49 19.60
C GLY A 149 5.47 -8.03 20.73
N PRO A 150 6.01 -7.31 21.72
CA PRO A 150 5.27 -6.77 22.84
C PRO A 150 4.20 -5.76 22.37
N GLU A 151 3.04 -5.77 23.03
CA GLU A 151 1.91 -4.90 22.70
C GLU A 151 2.27 -3.39 22.77
N GLU A 152 3.11 -3.01 23.68
CA GLU A 152 3.59 -1.64 23.84
C GLU A 152 4.39 -1.12 22.63
N HIS A 153 4.92 -2.02 21.80
CA HIS A 153 5.61 -1.65 20.55
C HIS A 153 4.65 -1.15 19.46
N TYR A 154 3.34 -1.43 19.58
CA TYR A 154 2.37 -0.94 18.61
C TYR A 154 2.39 0.58 18.47
N ALA A 155 2.51 1.30 19.57
CA ALA A 155 2.50 2.76 19.56
C ALA A 155 3.68 3.35 18.75
N LEU A 156 4.88 2.79 18.89
CA LEU A 156 6.05 3.20 18.11
C LEU A 156 5.85 2.85 16.62
N GLY A 157 5.38 1.64 16.31
CA GLY A 157 5.10 1.21 14.94
C GLY A 157 4.07 2.11 14.25
N GLU A 158 2.97 2.44 14.94
CA GLU A 158 1.95 3.35 14.41
C GLU A 158 2.49 4.77 14.19
N GLU A 159 3.33 5.28 15.09
CA GLU A 159 3.94 6.59 14.92
C GLU A 159 4.88 6.63 13.70
N VAL A 160 5.70 5.60 13.52
CA VAL A 160 6.53 5.45 12.32
C VAL A 160 5.64 5.40 11.08
N ALA A 161 4.57 4.58 11.09
CA ALA A 161 3.63 4.46 9.98
C ALA A 161 2.96 5.80 9.64
N ARG A 162 2.47 6.54 10.62
CA ARG A 162 1.89 7.87 10.43
C ARG A 162 2.87 8.86 9.83
N THR A 163 4.14 8.74 10.17
CA THR A 163 5.19 9.61 9.63
C THR A 163 5.51 9.27 8.19
N ILE A 164 5.76 7.99 7.88
CA ILE A 164 6.17 7.58 6.53
C ILE A 164 5.06 7.72 5.49
N TRP A 165 3.79 7.63 5.90
CA TRP A 165 2.62 7.74 5.03
C TRP A 165 1.92 9.12 5.08
N ALA A 166 2.51 10.10 5.77
CA ALA A 166 1.91 11.44 5.94
C ALA A 166 1.52 12.10 4.60
N PRO A 167 0.41 12.89 4.60
CA PRO A 167 -0.47 13.22 5.71
C PRO A 167 -1.53 12.13 5.98
N VAL A 168 -1.62 11.64 7.22
CA VAL A 168 -2.51 10.54 7.62
C VAL A 168 -3.72 11.06 8.40
N MET A 169 -4.93 10.73 7.91
CA MET A 169 -6.19 11.05 8.60
C MET A 169 -6.46 10.07 9.74
N ARG A 170 -6.56 8.77 9.44
CA ARG A 170 -6.80 7.70 10.41
C ARG A 170 -5.83 6.54 10.19
N SER A 171 -5.46 5.88 11.28
CA SER A 171 -4.77 4.59 11.27
C SER A 171 -5.75 3.53 11.77
N HIS A 172 -5.92 2.47 11.01
CA HIS A 172 -6.75 1.34 11.38
C HIS A 172 -5.86 0.19 11.82
N ARG A 173 -6.05 -0.27 13.05
CA ARG A 173 -5.37 -1.47 13.52
C ARG A 173 -6.09 -2.69 12.97
N VAL A 174 -5.33 -3.57 12.32
CA VAL A 174 -5.80 -4.82 11.73
C VAL A 174 -4.81 -5.95 12.02
N SER A 175 -5.16 -7.21 11.73
CA SER A 175 -4.19 -8.30 11.69
C SER A 175 -3.53 -8.40 10.30
N VAL A 176 -2.45 -9.19 10.19
CA VAL A 176 -1.79 -9.45 8.90
C VAL A 176 -2.74 -10.18 7.95
N GLU A 177 -3.55 -11.12 8.47
CA GLU A 177 -4.57 -11.84 7.71
C GLU A 177 -5.66 -10.89 7.18
N GLN A 178 -6.11 -9.95 8.03
CA GLN A 178 -7.07 -8.93 7.61
C GLN A 178 -6.46 -7.99 6.55
N MET A 179 -5.17 -7.63 6.68
CA MET A 179 -4.47 -6.83 5.69
C MET A 179 -4.33 -7.57 4.36
N ALA A 180 -4.08 -8.89 4.38
CA ALA A 180 -4.05 -9.74 3.18
C ALA A 180 -5.42 -9.82 2.48
N LEU A 181 -6.53 -9.74 3.23
CA LEU A 181 -7.87 -9.60 2.63
C LEU A 181 -8.06 -8.25 1.95
N LEU A 182 -7.44 -7.19 2.47
CA LEU A 182 -7.56 -5.83 1.92
C LEU A 182 -6.68 -5.64 0.67
N GLU A 183 -5.40 -5.97 0.74
CA GLU A 183 -4.47 -5.66 -0.35
C GLU A 183 -4.53 -6.70 -1.48
N PRO A 184 -4.05 -7.93 -1.35
CA PRO A 184 -4.14 -8.89 -2.46
C PRO A 184 -5.58 -9.32 -2.76
N GLY A 185 -6.47 -9.36 -1.76
CA GLY A 185 -7.86 -9.78 -1.95
C GLY A 185 -8.74 -8.71 -2.56
N LEU A 186 -9.01 -7.64 -1.81
CA LEU A 186 -9.97 -6.62 -2.23
C LEU A 186 -9.38 -5.68 -3.28
N SER A 187 -8.20 -5.12 -3.03
CA SER A 187 -7.59 -4.09 -3.88
C SER A 187 -7.11 -4.67 -5.20
N GLU A 188 -6.22 -5.66 -5.16
CA GLU A 188 -5.60 -6.19 -6.39
C GLU A 188 -6.51 -7.18 -7.11
N THR A 189 -7.03 -8.20 -6.41
CA THR A 189 -7.83 -9.24 -7.08
C THR A 189 -9.20 -8.72 -7.53
N VAL A 190 -9.92 -7.96 -6.70
CA VAL A 190 -11.27 -7.51 -7.06
C VAL A 190 -11.25 -6.17 -7.76
N VAL A 191 -10.72 -5.11 -7.12
CA VAL A 191 -10.83 -3.74 -7.66
C VAL A 191 -10.02 -3.59 -8.94
N ALA A 192 -8.74 -4.01 -8.96
CA ALA A 192 -7.91 -3.85 -10.15
C ALA A 192 -8.45 -4.67 -11.34
N SER A 193 -8.92 -5.92 -11.09
CA SER A 193 -9.53 -6.75 -12.14
C SER A 193 -10.81 -6.13 -12.72
N LEU A 194 -11.68 -5.57 -11.86
CA LEU A 194 -12.89 -4.90 -12.34
C LEU A 194 -12.59 -3.62 -13.11
N LEU A 195 -11.58 -2.85 -12.70
CA LEU A 195 -11.13 -1.67 -13.44
C LEU A 195 -10.54 -2.05 -14.81
N ASP A 196 -9.82 -3.17 -14.90
CA ASP A 196 -9.29 -3.67 -16.17
C ASP A 196 -10.43 -4.09 -17.12
N VAL A 197 -11.43 -4.82 -16.61
CA VAL A 197 -12.66 -5.15 -17.38
C VAL A 197 -13.39 -3.89 -17.83
N MET A 198 -13.49 -2.84 -16.99
CA MET A 198 -14.11 -1.57 -17.39
C MET A 198 -13.33 -0.89 -18.53
N ARG A 199 -12.00 -0.94 -18.48
CA ARG A 199 -11.15 -0.43 -19.56
C ARG A 199 -11.40 -1.21 -20.87
N GLU A 200 -11.41 -2.54 -20.81
CA GLU A 200 -11.71 -3.38 -21.98
C GLU A 200 -13.10 -3.12 -22.55
N ALA A 201 -14.11 -2.93 -21.67
CA ALA A 201 -15.45 -2.57 -22.09
C ALA A 201 -15.52 -1.20 -22.78
N MET A 202 -14.72 -0.24 -22.33
CA MET A 202 -14.56 1.05 -23.01
C MET A 202 -13.95 0.87 -24.40
N ASP A 203 -12.89 0.06 -24.55
CA ASP A 203 -12.26 -0.21 -25.84
C ASP A 203 -13.23 -0.92 -26.80
N GLU A 204 -14.06 -1.84 -26.30
CA GLU A 204 -15.07 -2.55 -27.08
C GLU A 204 -16.16 -1.61 -27.64
N VAL A 205 -16.67 -0.65 -26.83
CA VAL A 205 -17.67 0.31 -27.36
C VAL A 205 -17.04 1.27 -28.37
N VAL A 206 -15.76 1.60 -28.24
CA VAL A 206 -15.02 2.38 -29.25
C VAL A 206 -14.87 1.57 -30.55
N ALA A 207 -14.54 0.30 -30.46
CA ALA A 207 -14.49 -0.60 -31.64
C ALA A 207 -15.84 -0.74 -32.35
N ARG A 208 -16.94 -0.54 -31.64
CA ARG A 208 -18.32 -0.50 -32.20
C ARG A 208 -18.74 0.87 -32.74
N GLY A 209 -17.83 1.84 -32.78
CA GLY A 209 -18.05 3.13 -33.43
C GLY A 209 -18.39 4.28 -32.49
N VAL A 210 -18.33 4.10 -31.17
CA VAL A 210 -18.47 5.22 -30.24
C VAL A 210 -17.17 6.03 -30.26
N PRO A 211 -17.21 7.38 -30.37
CA PRO A 211 -16.00 8.21 -30.27
C PRO A 211 -15.25 7.98 -28.95
N ALA A 212 -13.95 7.81 -29.02
CA ALA A 212 -13.12 7.44 -27.86
C ALA A 212 -13.25 8.43 -26.69
N GLU A 213 -13.27 9.72 -26.98
CA GLU A 213 -13.45 10.75 -25.95
C GLU A 213 -14.83 10.65 -25.27
N ALA A 214 -15.88 10.42 -26.07
CA ALA A 214 -17.22 10.23 -25.53
C ALA A 214 -17.33 8.99 -24.64
N ALA A 215 -16.75 7.86 -25.06
CA ALA A 215 -16.71 6.63 -24.26
C ALA A 215 -15.99 6.85 -22.92
N ARG A 216 -14.84 7.52 -22.96
CA ARG A 216 -14.05 7.84 -21.78
C ARG A 216 -14.77 8.78 -20.81
N ASP A 217 -15.32 9.87 -21.31
CA ASP A 217 -15.98 10.87 -20.46
C ASP A 217 -17.25 10.29 -19.83
N PHE A 218 -17.99 9.50 -20.61
CA PHE A 218 -19.19 8.80 -20.13
C PHE A 218 -18.84 7.79 -19.03
N LEU A 219 -17.81 6.95 -19.25
CA LEU A 219 -17.38 5.96 -18.26
C LEU A 219 -16.93 6.62 -16.97
N LEU A 220 -16.01 7.58 -17.03
CA LEU A 220 -15.44 8.21 -15.83
C LEU A 220 -16.48 9.02 -15.05
N GLY A 221 -17.40 9.71 -15.75
CA GLY A 221 -18.51 10.40 -15.10
C GLY A 221 -19.48 9.44 -14.39
N HIS A 222 -19.79 8.30 -15.05
CA HIS A 222 -20.66 7.28 -14.44
C HIS A 222 -19.97 6.53 -13.29
N MET A 223 -18.69 6.24 -13.37
CA MET A 223 -17.94 5.67 -12.23
C MET A 223 -18.05 6.57 -10.99
N ASN A 224 -17.95 7.88 -11.16
CA ASN A 224 -18.07 8.83 -10.06
C ASN A 224 -19.47 8.78 -9.43
N ILE A 225 -20.54 9.00 -10.23
CA ILE A 225 -21.90 9.06 -9.69
C ILE A 225 -22.42 7.71 -9.18
N LEU A 226 -22.17 6.61 -9.90
CA LEU A 226 -22.59 5.29 -9.45
C LEU A 226 -21.82 4.86 -8.19
N GLY A 227 -20.53 5.16 -8.13
CA GLY A 227 -19.73 4.95 -6.92
C GLY A 227 -20.25 5.75 -5.73
N ALA A 228 -20.53 7.05 -5.92
CA ALA A 228 -21.05 7.89 -4.85
C ALA A 228 -22.38 7.37 -4.28
N VAL A 229 -23.27 6.84 -5.13
CA VAL A 229 -24.54 6.25 -4.70
C VAL A 229 -24.34 4.93 -3.98
N ILE A 230 -23.55 3.98 -4.55
CA ILE A 230 -23.42 2.62 -4.00
C ILE A 230 -22.64 2.61 -2.68
N PHE A 231 -21.67 3.51 -2.52
CA PHE A 231 -20.87 3.67 -1.29
C PHE A 231 -21.44 4.69 -0.31
N LYS A 232 -22.65 5.25 -0.61
CA LYS A 232 -23.39 6.19 0.25
C LYS A 232 -22.64 7.51 0.55
N GLU A 233 -21.82 7.95 -0.38
CA GLU A 233 -21.13 9.25 -0.31
C GLU A 233 -22.07 10.40 -0.61
N GLN A 234 -23.22 10.11 -1.24
CA GLN A 234 -24.34 11.03 -1.40
C GLN A 234 -25.67 10.33 -1.16
N PRO A 235 -26.73 11.07 -0.76
CA PRO A 235 -28.08 10.53 -0.69
C PRO A 235 -28.56 10.08 -2.06
N GLY A 236 -29.27 8.95 -2.13
CA GLY A 236 -29.90 8.45 -3.35
C GLY A 236 -29.87 6.92 -3.43
N VAL A 237 -30.59 6.43 -4.43
CA VAL A 237 -30.67 5.01 -4.79
C VAL A 237 -30.61 4.90 -6.31
N PHE A 238 -30.16 3.75 -6.81
CA PHE A 238 -30.20 3.48 -8.24
C PHE A 238 -31.67 3.45 -8.74
N SER A 239 -31.92 3.91 -9.96
CA SER A 239 -33.18 3.77 -10.64
C SER A 239 -33.54 2.29 -10.82
N ASP A 240 -34.84 1.99 -10.99
CA ASP A 240 -35.30 0.62 -11.30
C ASP A 240 -34.62 0.06 -12.55
N ALA A 241 -34.39 0.88 -13.56
CA ALA A 241 -33.69 0.49 -14.78
C ALA A 241 -32.26 0.07 -14.49
N CYS A 242 -31.53 0.85 -13.69
CA CYS A 242 -30.17 0.52 -13.28
C CYS A 242 -30.09 -0.78 -12.46
N ASN A 243 -31.04 -0.95 -11.49
CA ASN A 243 -31.13 -2.18 -10.70
C ASN A 243 -31.38 -3.41 -11.57
N LYS A 244 -32.30 -3.32 -12.57
CA LYS A 244 -32.54 -4.39 -13.54
C LYS A 244 -31.32 -4.68 -14.40
N ALA A 245 -30.58 -3.66 -14.84
CA ALA A 245 -29.34 -3.82 -15.59
C ALA A 245 -28.27 -4.54 -14.77
N ILE A 246 -28.11 -4.21 -13.48
CA ILE A 246 -27.18 -4.91 -12.56
C ILE A 246 -27.58 -6.37 -12.41
N GLN A 247 -28.87 -6.67 -12.17
CA GLN A 247 -29.37 -8.04 -12.02
C GLN A 247 -29.11 -8.89 -13.27
N PHE A 248 -29.26 -8.31 -14.46
CA PHE A 248 -28.99 -8.97 -15.73
C PHE A 248 -27.49 -9.10 -16.01
N GLY A 249 -26.72 -8.02 -15.80
CA GLY A 249 -25.30 -7.95 -16.19
C GLY A 249 -24.36 -8.70 -15.26
N LYS A 250 -24.63 -8.68 -13.95
CA LYS A 250 -23.70 -9.28 -12.98
C LYS A 250 -23.46 -10.77 -13.20
N PRO A 251 -24.48 -11.64 -13.44
CA PRO A 251 -24.23 -13.06 -13.76
C PRO A 251 -23.53 -13.28 -15.12
N ALA A 252 -23.64 -12.33 -16.06
CA ALA A 252 -22.97 -12.41 -17.34
C ALA A 252 -21.47 -12.06 -17.24
N LEU A 253 -21.10 -11.21 -16.29
CA LEU A 253 -19.73 -10.71 -16.12
C LEU A 253 -18.95 -11.46 -15.03
N MET A 254 -19.64 -12.03 -14.04
CA MET A 254 -19.01 -12.64 -12.87
C MET A 254 -19.52 -14.07 -12.67
N ARG A 255 -18.62 -14.94 -12.23
CA ARG A 255 -18.98 -16.29 -11.78
C ARG A 255 -19.80 -16.21 -10.50
N ASP A 256 -20.72 -17.14 -10.30
CA ASP A 256 -21.57 -17.19 -9.09
C ASP A 256 -20.74 -17.35 -7.80
N ASP A 257 -19.61 -18.08 -7.90
CA ASP A 257 -18.72 -18.37 -6.80
C ASP A 257 -17.57 -17.36 -6.61
N TRP A 258 -17.66 -16.17 -7.23
CA TRP A 258 -16.57 -15.19 -7.25
C TRP A 258 -16.03 -14.79 -5.87
N LYS A 259 -16.89 -14.87 -4.82
CA LYS A 259 -16.48 -14.52 -3.45
C LYS A 259 -15.43 -15.46 -2.88
N LYS A 260 -15.19 -16.61 -3.50
CA LYS A 260 -14.14 -17.55 -3.07
C LYS A 260 -12.74 -16.93 -3.12
N VAL A 261 -12.52 -15.86 -3.88
CA VAL A 261 -11.24 -15.12 -3.90
C VAL A 261 -10.82 -14.63 -2.51
N PHE A 262 -11.75 -14.56 -1.54
CA PHE A 262 -11.48 -14.21 -0.15
C PHE A 262 -11.26 -15.42 0.77
N GLU A 263 -11.37 -16.64 0.26
CA GLU A 263 -11.04 -17.82 1.04
C GLU A 263 -9.54 -17.89 1.31
N PRO A 264 -9.11 -18.39 2.48
CA PRO A 264 -7.70 -18.38 2.87
C PRO A 264 -6.76 -19.02 1.84
N GLU A 265 -7.19 -20.10 1.19
CA GLU A 265 -6.40 -20.81 0.18
C GLU A 265 -6.23 -20.01 -1.11
N GLU A 266 -7.25 -19.26 -1.52
CA GLU A 266 -7.21 -18.38 -2.70
C GLU A 266 -6.36 -17.13 -2.43
N ILE A 267 -6.46 -16.54 -1.25
CA ILE A 267 -5.56 -15.45 -0.81
C ILE A 267 -4.11 -15.95 -0.82
N ALA A 268 -3.83 -17.11 -0.20
CA ALA A 268 -2.50 -17.70 -0.21
C ALA A 268 -2.01 -18.01 -1.64
N ALA A 269 -2.90 -18.45 -2.53
CA ALA A 269 -2.56 -18.71 -3.93
C ALA A 269 -2.25 -17.41 -4.70
N SER A 270 -2.97 -16.33 -4.44
CA SER A 270 -2.68 -15.00 -4.99
C SER A 270 -1.32 -14.50 -4.52
N ILE A 271 -1.06 -14.53 -3.21
CA ILE A 271 0.19 -14.08 -2.61
C ILE A 271 1.40 -14.84 -3.18
N ARG A 272 1.32 -16.17 -3.33
CA ARG A 272 2.40 -16.96 -3.96
C ARG A 272 2.75 -16.55 -5.39
N ARG A 273 1.89 -15.82 -6.09
CA ARG A 273 2.16 -15.33 -7.45
C ARG A 273 2.87 -13.99 -7.46
N ILE A 274 2.78 -13.23 -6.38
CA ILE A 274 3.34 -11.88 -6.28
C ILE A 274 4.58 -11.81 -5.37
N THR A 275 4.84 -12.82 -4.56
CA THR A 275 6.03 -12.96 -3.70
C THR A 275 6.95 -14.08 -4.19
#